data_a44b18951367cb78813e5c43e0d2067b
#
_entry.id   a44b18951367cb78813e5c43e0d2067b
#
_cell.length_a   1.000
_cell.length_b   1.000
_cell.length_c   1.000
_cell.angle_alpha   90.00
_cell.angle_beta   90.00
_cell.angle_gamma   90.00
#
_symmetry.space_group_name_H-M   'P 1'
#
loop_
_entity.id
_entity.type
_entity.pdbx_description
1 polymer ?
#
loop_
_entity_poly.entity_id
_entity_poly.type
_entity_poly.pdbx_seq_one_letter_code
_entity_poly.pdbx_strand_id
1 'polypeptide(L)' 'MKNIIKHRRKELGFSQDELAKKCGVSRQTINAIENNKYDPTLSLAFKLSKELQTAVDKLFEPES' A
#
# COMPACT_ATOMS: atom_id res chain seq x y z
N MET A 1 0.54 2.62 10.98
CA MET A 1 -0.88 2.78 10.56
C MET A 1 -1.38 1.46 9.98
N LYS A 2 -2.51 0.98 10.45
CA LYS A 2 -3.09 -0.25 9.93
C LYS A 2 -3.59 -0.05 8.51
N ASN A 3 -3.51 -1.11 7.71
CA ASN A 3 -3.95 -1.05 6.31
C ASN A 3 -4.32 -2.44 5.80
N ILE A 4 -5.00 -2.46 4.66
CA ILE A 4 -5.38 -3.71 3.99
C ILE A 4 -4.61 -3.90 2.68
N ILE A 5 -3.46 -3.25 2.54
CA ILE A 5 -2.66 -3.28 1.30
C ILE A 5 -2.32 -4.71 0.90
N LYS A 6 -1.79 -5.49 1.83
CA LYS A 6 -1.41 -6.89 1.56
C LYS A 6 -2.59 -7.71 1.08
N HIS A 7 -3.73 -7.58 1.75
CA HIS A 7 -4.95 -8.31 1.40
C HIS A 7 -5.42 -7.92 0.00
N ARG A 8 -5.52 -6.61 -0.27
CA ARG A 8 -5.99 -6.11 -1.56
C ARG A 8 -5.02 -6.45 -2.68
N ARG A 9 -3.71 -6.34 -2.39
CA ARG A 9 -2.66 -6.71 -3.35
C ARG A 9 -2.82 -8.16 -3.80
N LYS A 10 -3.04 -9.05 -2.85
CA LYS A 10 -3.21 -10.48 -3.15
C LYS A 10 -4.49 -10.74 -3.93
N GLU A 11 -5.58 -10.04 -3.62
CA GLU A 11 -6.83 -10.15 -4.37
C GLU A 11 -6.62 -9.79 -5.85
N LEU A 12 -5.78 -8.79 -6.12
CA LEU A 12 -5.49 -8.33 -7.48
C LEU A 12 -4.36 -9.12 -8.15
N GLY A 13 -3.72 -10.03 -7.42
CA GLY A 13 -2.68 -10.89 -7.96
C GLY A 13 -1.31 -10.23 -8.10
N PHE A 14 -1.04 -9.16 -7.35
CA PHE A 14 0.27 -8.49 -7.39
C PHE A 14 1.21 -9.05 -6.35
N SER A 15 2.50 -9.20 -6.71
CA SER A 15 3.56 -9.40 -5.74
C SER A 15 3.93 -8.04 -5.12
N GLN A 16 4.66 -8.07 -4.00
CA GLN A 16 5.19 -6.83 -3.42
C GLN A 16 6.07 -6.09 -4.42
N ASP A 17 6.89 -6.82 -5.17
CA ASP A 17 7.79 -6.25 -6.15
C ASP A 17 7.01 -5.57 -7.29
N GLU A 18 5.96 -6.21 -7.77
CA GLU A 18 5.11 -5.64 -8.81
C GLU A 18 4.43 -4.36 -8.34
N LEU A 19 3.88 -4.37 -7.14
CA LEU A 19 3.24 -3.17 -6.59
C LEU A 19 4.25 -2.05 -6.39
N ALA A 20 5.45 -2.38 -5.89
CA ALA A 20 6.52 -1.40 -5.71
C ALA A 20 6.89 -0.73 -7.02
N LYS A 21 7.04 -1.51 -8.09
CA LYS A 21 7.35 -0.96 -9.41
C LYS A 21 6.24 -0.04 -9.91
N LYS A 22 4.98 -0.43 -9.72
CA LYS A 22 3.83 0.38 -10.12
C LYS A 22 3.78 1.71 -9.38
N CYS A 23 4.25 1.74 -8.14
CA CYS A 23 4.23 2.94 -7.30
C CYS A 23 5.56 3.71 -7.33
N GLY A 24 6.58 3.21 -8.02
CA GLY A 24 7.86 3.88 -8.12
C GLY A 24 8.67 3.87 -6.83
N VAL A 25 8.52 2.84 -6.01
CA VAL A 25 9.25 2.69 -4.75
C VAL A 25 9.90 1.32 -4.67
N SER A 26 10.72 1.09 -3.65
CA SER A 26 11.36 -0.21 -3.46
C SER A 26 10.39 -1.22 -2.84
N ARG A 27 10.70 -2.51 -3.01
CA ARG A 27 9.94 -3.57 -2.38
C ARG A 27 9.98 -3.45 -0.85
N GLN A 28 11.13 -3.03 -0.30
CA GLN A 28 11.29 -2.83 1.14
C GLN A 28 10.28 -1.79 1.67
N THR A 29 10.03 -0.75 0.89
CA THR A 29 9.05 0.28 1.27
C THR A 29 7.65 -0.33 1.35
N ILE A 30 7.25 -1.11 0.36
CA ILE A 30 5.93 -1.77 0.38
C ILE A 30 5.85 -2.72 1.57
N ASN A 31 6.89 -3.52 1.80
CA ASN A 31 6.93 -4.46 2.92
C ASN A 31 6.77 -3.73 4.26
N ALA A 32 7.49 -2.63 4.45
CA ALA A 32 7.42 -1.85 5.69
C ALA A 32 6.04 -1.25 5.91
N ILE A 33 5.39 -0.78 4.85
CA ILE A 33 4.03 -0.23 4.94
C ILE A 33 3.04 -1.34 5.30
N GLU A 34 3.12 -2.48 4.63
CA GLU A 34 2.22 -3.62 4.90
C GLU A 34 2.34 -4.12 6.34
N ASN A 35 3.52 -4.01 6.93
CA ASN A 35 3.79 -4.45 8.30
C ASN A 35 3.61 -3.34 9.35
N ASN A 36 3.01 -2.23 8.98
CA ASN A 36 2.72 -1.10 9.87
C ASN A 36 3.97 -0.47 10.48
N LYS A 37 5.13 -0.59 9.82
CA LYS A 37 6.39 -0.04 10.30
C LYS A 37 6.76 1.28 9.66
N TYR A 38 6.05 1.67 8.60
CA TYR A 38 6.29 2.90 7.88
C TYR A 38 4.99 3.42 7.33
N ASP A 39 4.70 4.69 7.58
CA ASP A 39 3.51 5.35 7.03
C ASP A 39 3.90 6.02 5.71
N PRO A 40 3.16 5.77 4.63
CA PRO A 40 3.51 6.36 3.34
C PRO A 40 3.27 7.87 3.34
N THR A 41 4.00 8.58 2.47
CA THR A 41 3.67 9.96 2.16
C THR A 41 2.28 10.01 1.53
N LEU A 42 1.65 11.18 1.55
CA LEU A 42 0.34 11.34 0.91
C LEU A 42 0.40 10.99 -0.57
N SER A 43 1.46 11.41 -1.26
CA SER A 43 1.66 11.10 -2.67
C SER A 43 1.68 9.59 -2.91
N LEU A 44 2.41 8.85 -2.08
CA LEU A 44 2.48 7.40 -2.21
C LEU A 44 1.14 6.75 -1.85
N ALA A 45 0.45 7.27 -0.85
CA ALA A 45 -0.87 6.77 -0.47
C ALA A 45 -1.86 6.86 -1.65
N PHE A 46 -1.85 7.95 -2.40
CA PHE A 46 -2.68 8.11 -3.59
C PHE A 46 -2.28 7.12 -4.70
N LYS A 47 -0.99 6.89 -4.89
CA LYS A 47 -0.53 5.90 -5.88
C LYS A 47 -0.98 4.50 -5.50
N LEU A 48 -0.85 4.13 -4.24
CA LEU A 48 -1.33 2.84 -3.74
C LEU A 48 -2.84 2.69 -3.94
N SER A 49 -3.59 3.72 -3.62
CA SER A 49 -5.04 3.75 -3.80
C SER A 49 -5.42 3.49 -5.26
N LYS A 50 -4.74 4.16 -6.18
CA LYS A 50 -4.99 4.01 -7.62
C LYS A 50 -4.65 2.60 -8.10
N GLU A 51 -3.47 2.10 -7.76
CA GLU A 51 -3.02 0.79 -8.23
C GLU A 51 -3.82 -0.35 -7.62
N LEU A 52 -4.29 -0.19 -6.39
CA LEU A 52 -5.08 -1.20 -5.70
C LEU A 52 -6.59 -1.01 -5.88
N GLN A 53 -6.99 0.02 -6.63
CA GLN A 53 -8.40 0.30 -6.92
C GLN A 53 -9.24 0.38 -5.65
N THR A 54 -8.71 1.05 -4.63
CA THR A 54 -9.34 1.16 -3.32
C THR A 54 -9.11 2.57 -2.79
N ALA A 55 -10.14 3.23 -2.32
CA ALA A 55 -10.01 4.59 -1.79
C ALA A 55 -9.04 4.64 -0.61
N VAL A 56 -8.33 5.76 -0.46
CA VAL A 56 -7.32 5.92 0.60
C VAL A 56 -7.91 5.64 1.98
N ASP A 57 -9.11 6.17 2.26
CA ASP A 57 -9.76 6.01 3.56
C ASP A 57 -10.26 4.58 3.81
N LYS A 58 -10.30 3.75 2.78
CA LYS A 58 -10.63 2.34 2.92
C LYS A 58 -9.37 1.47 2.95
N LEU A 59 -8.29 1.97 2.38
CA LEU A 59 -7.02 1.25 2.32
C LEU A 59 -6.26 1.36 3.63
N PHE A 60 -6.34 2.52 4.27
CA PHE A 60 -5.65 2.80 5.53
C PHE A 60 -6.65 3.05 6.65
N GLU A 61 -6.33 2.53 7.83
CA GLU A 61 -7.14 2.71 9.03
C GLU A 61 -6.39 3.65 9.97
N PRO A 62 -6.94 4.84 10.27
CA PRO A 62 -6.25 5.73 11.20
C PRO A 62 -6.23 5.13 12.59
N GLU A 63 -5.13 5.35 13.31
CA GLU A 63 -5.02 4.96 14.71
C GLU A 63 -5.78 5.98 15.54
N SER A 64 -6.68 5.49 16.33
CA SER A 64 -7.45 6.34 17.23
C SER A 64 -6.81 6.42 18.59
#